data_834b05db2765eba80968418d3e169ddb
#
_entry.id   834b05db2765eba80968418d3e169ddb
#
_cell.length_a   1.000
_cell.length_b   1.000
_cell.length_c   1.000
_cell.angle_alpha   90.00
_cell.angle_beta   90.00
_cell.angle_gamma   90.00
#
_symmetry.space_group_name_H-M   'P 1'
#
loop_
_entity.id
_entity.type
_entity.pdbx_description
1 polymer ?
#
loop_
_entity_poly.entity_id
_entity_poly.type
_entity_poly.pdbx_seq_one_letter_code
_entity_poly.pdbx_strand_id
1 'polypeptide(L)'
;GYKKEKITYKGIKYFENTDYRNNNILNSIFYAEKIINGNIIVSYSDILFDTSVVQRTLESNHDISVVVDIDWRGYYVGRKDHPITEAENVIFNSNNEVEKIGKINKGNQDVHGEFIGMIKLSDRGSKIFKENFHRLKKIYWNKPFQRAKTFQKAYLTDFIQELVDVGIKVHCVII
;
A
#
# COMPACT_ATOMS: atom_id res chain seq x y z
N GLY A 1 -4.83 14.28 -11.69
CA GLY A 1 -5.74 14.11 -10.57
C GLY A 1 -6.47 15.39 -10.20
N TYR A 2 -7.21 15.38 -9.09
CA TYR A 2 -7.95 16.54 -8.60
C TYR A 2 -7.01 17.72 -8.31
N LYS A 3 -7.34 18.90 -8.85
CA LYS A 3 -6.57 20.14 -8.69
C LYS A 3 -5.06 19.99 -8.96
N LYS A 4 -4.69 19.14 -9.92
CA LYS A 4 -3.29 18.88 -10.29
C LYS A 4 -2.49 20.17 -10.59
N GLU A 5 -3.15 21.19 -11.11
CA GLU A 5 -2.56 22.48 -11.44
C GLU A 5 -2.03 23.25 -10.22
N LYS A 6 -2.44 22.86 -9.01
CA LYS A 6 -1.93 23.42 -7.75
C LYS A 6 -0.65 22.77 -7.25
N ILE A 7 -0.23 21.65 -7.86
CA ILE A 7 0.97 20.91 -7.48
C ILE A 7 2.07 21.27 -8.47
N THR A 8 2.97 22.19 -8.09
CA THR A 8 3.95 22.82 -9.00
C THR A 8 5.38 22.74 -8.47
N TYR A 9 5.73 21.68 -7.73
CA TYR A 9 7.09 21.51 -7.20
C TYR A 9 8.10 21.28 -8.33
N LYS A 10 9.23 21.98 -8.28
CA LYS A 10 10.33 21.83 -9.23
C LYS A 10 11.10 20.53 -8.95
N GLY A 11 11.69 19.94 -9.98
CA GLY A 11 12.53 18.74 -9.85
C GLY A 11 11.76 17.43 -9.69
N ILE A 12 10.42 17.46 -9.74
CA ILE A 12 9.55 16.29 -9.61
C ILE A 12 8.94 15.94 -10.96
N LYS A 13 8.92 14.65 -11.28
CA LYS A 13 8.21 14.12 -12.44
C LYS A 13 6.78 13.79 -12.09
N TYR A 14 5.84 14.39 -12.78
CA TYR A 14 4.41 14.19 -12.58
C TYR A 14 3.83 13.18 -13.55
N PHE A 15 2.99 12.29 -13.03
CA PHE A 15 2.16 11.37 -13.80
C PHE A 15 0.70 11.68 -13.52
N GLU A 16 -0.07 11.94 -14.56
CA GLU A 16 -1.46 12.32 -14.39
C GLU A 16 -2.39 11.11 -14.43
N ASN A 17 -3.10 10.87 -13.33
CA ASN A 17 -4.26 9.98 -13.35
C ASN A 17 -5.47 10.76 -13.87
N THR A 18 -5.80 10.59 -15.15
CA THR A 18 -6.94 11.25 -15.81
C THR A 18 -8.28 10.69 -15.40
N ASP A 19 -8.30 9.45 -14.89
CA ASP A 19 -9.51 8.73 -14.49
C ASP A 19 -9.69 8.63 -12.96
N TYR A 20 -9.11 9.56 -12.20
CA TYR A 20 -9.08 9.53 -10.73
C TYR A 20 -10.45 9.43 -10.04
N ARG A 21 -11.53 9.83 -10.72
CA ARG A 21 -12.91 9.72 -10.19
C ARG A 21 -13.43 8.28 -10.21
N ASN A 22 -12.95 7.48 -11.15
CA ASN A 22 -13.43 6.12 -11.41
C ASN A 22 -12.50 5.04 -10.88
N ASN A 23 -11.31 5.40 -10.41
CA ASN A 23 -10.34 4.46 -9.84
C ASN A 23 -9.93 4.83 -8.41
N ASN A 24 -9.00 4.08 -7.83
CA ASN A 24 -8.47 4.28 -6.50
C ASN A 24 -6.93 4.13 -6.50
N ILE A 25 -6.31 4.10 -5.33
CA ILE A 25 -4.87 4.17 -5.09
C ILE A 25 -4.09 3.16 -5.93
N LEU A 26 -4.48 1.87 -5.93
CA LEU A 26 -3.80 0.85 -6.71
C LEU A 26 -3.65 1.24 -8.19
N ASN A 27 -4.76 1.57 -8.83
CA ASN A 27 -4.74 1.96 -10.24
C ASN A 27 -4.01 3.29 -10.45
N SER A 28 -4.08 4.21 -9.49
CA SER A 28 -3.38 5.50 -9.54
C SER A 28 -1.85 5.33 -9.61
N ILE A 29 -1.28 4.39 -8.87
CA ILE A 29 0.15 4.06 -8.91
C ILE A 29 0.57 3.65 -10.33
N PHE A 30 -0.26 2.91 -11.05
CA PHE A 30 0.06 2.40 -12.39
C PHE A 30 -0.01 3.45 -13.51
N TYR A 31 -0.46 4.67 -13.25
CA TYR A 31 -0.20 5.79 -14.17
C TYR A 31 1.29 6.17 -14.22
N ALA A 32 2.03 5.82 -13.19
CA ALA A 32 3.49 5.95 -13.13
C ALA A 32 4.25 4.66 -13.45
N GLU A 33 3.61 3.65 -14.05
CA GLU A 33 4.18 2.31 -14.27
C GLU A 33 5.57 2.33 -14.91
N LYS A 34 5.83 3.26 -15.83
CA LYS A 34 7.11 3.40 -16.53
C LYS A 34 8.32 3.61 -15.60
N ILE A 35 8.08 4.09 -14.38
CA ILE A 35 9.13 4.29 -13.37
C ILE A 35 9.09 3.24 -12.26
N ILE A 36 8.15 2.30 -12.29
CA ILE A 36 8.14 1.15 -11.37
C ILE A 36 9.17 0.13 -11.88
N ASN A 37 10.44 0.39 -11.58
CA ASN A 37 11.56 -0.50 -11.90
C ASN A 37 12.73 -0.23 -10.93
N GLY A 38 13.57 -1.24 -10.72
CA GLY A 38 14.64 -1.15 -9.74
C GLY A 38 14.12 -1.09 -8.31
N ASN A 39 14.96 -0.57 -7.41
CA ASN A 39 14.59 -0.34 -6.02
C ASN A 39 13.80 0.96 -5.90
N ILE A 40 12.56 0.88 -5.44
CA ILE A 40 11.69 2.04 -5.27
C ILE A 40 10.98 2.03 -3.93
N ILE A 41 10.64 3.21 -3.44
CA ILE A 41 9.67 3.42 -2.36
C ILE A 41 8.45 4.11 -2.96
N VAL A 42 7.27 3.60 -2.64
CA VAL A 42 5.98 4.23 -2.92
C VAL A 42 5.40 4.67 -1.60
N SER A 43 4.97 5.92 -1.51
CA SER A 43 4.39 6.50 -0.29
C SER A 43 3.10 7.24 -0.60
N TYR A 44 2.14 7.18 0.31
CA TYR A 44 1.02 8.11 0.31
C TYR A 44 1.55 9.52 0.52
N SER A 45 0.84 10.50 0.01
CA SER A 45 1.29 11.91 0.01
C SER A 45 0.85 12.69 1.26
N ASP A 46 0.04 12.09 2.11
CA ASP A 46 -0.60 12.69 3.29
C ASP A 46 -0.12 12.09 4.61
N ILE A 47 1.02 11.41 4.58
CA ILE A 47 1.69 10.89 5.78
C ILE A 47 2.90 11.75 6.15
N LEU A 48 3.14 11.87 7.46
CA LEU A 48 4.34 12.48 8.03
C LEU A 48 5.16 11.40 8.72
N PHE A 49 6.46 11.40 8.50
CA PHE A 49 7.38 10.41 9.07
C PHE A 49 8.78 11.00 9.27
N ASP A 50 9.52 10.43 10.20
CA ASP A 50 10.91 10.78 10.46
C ASP A 50 11.86 10.12 9.45
N THR A 51 13.06 10.68 9.33
CA THR A 51 14.14 10.13 8.49
C THR A 51 14.45 8.67 8.81
N SER A 52 14.33 8.28 10.08
CA SER A 52 14.54 6.90 10.55
C SER A 52 13.60 5.89 9.88
N VAL A 53 12.37 6.26 9.56
CA VAL A 53 11.41 5.41 8.84
C VAL A 53 11.92 5.10 7.44
N VAL A 54 12.42 6.13 6.73
CA VAL A 54 12.99 5.94 5.39
C VAL A 54 14.25 5.07 5.46
N GLN A 55 15.13 5.31 6.43
CA GLN A 55 16.34 4.51 6.61
C GLN A 55 16.02 3.04 6.84
N ARG A 56 15.15 2.71 7.80
CA ARG A 56 14.71 1.33 8.05
C ARG A 56 14.07 0.70 6.80
N THR A 57 13.29 1.49 6.05
CA THR A 57 12.66 1.02 4.80
C THR A 57 13.71 0.69 3.74
N LEU A 58 14.76 1.51 3.60
CA LEU A 58 15.86 1.28 2.66
C LEU A 58 16.71 0.07 3.04
N GLU A 59 16.91 -0.19 4.32
CA GLU A 59 17.69 -1.32 4.85
C GLU A 59 17.00 -2.68 4.62
N SER A 60 15.70 -2.71 4.37
CA SER A 60 15.01 -3.96 4.09
C SER A 60 15.56 -4.63 2.83
N ASN A 61 15.96 -5.90 2.92
CA ASN A 61 16.52 -6.70 1.82
C ASN A 61 15.47 -7.59 1.13
N HIS A 62 14.17 -7.40 1.45
CA HIS A 62 13.09 -8.19 0.89
C HIS A 62 12.58 -7.61 -0.43
N ASP A 63 11.99 -8.48 -1.26
CA ASP A 63 11.47 -8.07 -2.57
C ASP A 63 10.31 -7.08 -2.44
N ILE A 64 9.40 -7.31 -1.49
CA ILE A 64 8.26 -6.44 -1.19
C ILE A 64 8.21 -6.22 0.31
N SER A 65 8.22 -4.96 0.73
CA SER A 65 8.09 -4.59 2.13
C SER A 65 7.01 -3.54 2.31
N VAL A 66 6.26 -3.65 3.41
CA VAL A 66 5.26 -2.68 3.86
C VAL A 66 5.70 -2.08 5.19
N VAL A 67 5.52 -0.79 5.37
CA VAL A 67 5.88 -0.13 6.64
C VAL A 67 4.69 -0.20 7.59
N VAL A 68 4.94 -0.68 8.81
CA VAL A 68 3.92 -0.99 9.80
C VAL A 68 4.25 -0.34 11.13
N ASP A 69 3.34 0.50 11.61
CA ASP A 69 3.40 1.10 12.94
C ASP A 69 2.72 0.17 13.96
N ILE A 70 3.45 -0.27 14.96
CA ILE A 70 2.92 -1.12 16.03
C ILE A 70 2.34 -0.34 17.19
N ASP A 71 2.66 0.94 17.32
CA ASP A 71 2.14 1.85 18.37
C ASP A 71 0.92 2.67 17.90
N TRP A 72 0.38 2.35 16.75
CA TRP A 72 -0.67 3.07 16.02
C TRP A 72 -1.96 3.39 16.80
N ARG A 73 -2.35 2.55 17.77
CA ARG A 73 -3.63 2.69 18.49
C ARG A 73 -3.75 4.02 19.23
N GLY A 74 -2.64 4.53 19.75
CA GLY A 74 -2.59 5.80 20.46
C GLY A 74 -3.05 6.99 19.64
N TYR A 75 -2.81 6.97 18.32
CA TYR A 75 -3.20 8.05 17.42
C TYR A 75 -4.71 8.17 17.18
N TYR A 76 -5.48 7.15 17.55
CA TYR A 76 -6.94 7.13 17.38
C TYR A 76 -7.71 7.55 18.62
N VAL A 77 -7.02 7.77 19.75
CA VAL A 77 -7.66 8.19 20.99
C VAL A 77 -8.26 9.59 20.82
N GLY A 78 -9.58 9.70 21.02
CA GLY A 78 -10.33 10.97 20.92
C GLY A 78 -10.63 11.43 19.49
N ARG A 79 -10.22 10.71 18.43
CA ARG A 79 -10.58 11.05 17.04
C ARG A 79 -12.07 10.81 16.81
N LYS A 80 -12.77 11.85 16.32
CA LYS A 80 -14.16 11.77 15.85
C LYS A 80 -14.24 11.54 14.36
N ASP A 81 -13.38 12.23 13.60
CA ASP A 81 -13.18 12.02 12.17
C ASP A 81 -12.09 10.95 11.98
N HIS A 82 -12.26 10.08 10.98
CA HIS A 82 -11.40 8.93 10.74
C HIS A 82 -11.23 8.02 11.97
N PRO A 83 -12.28 7.29 12.34
CA PRO A 83 -12.26 6.41 13.51
C PRO A 83 -11.32 5.22 13.28
N ILE A 84 -10.91 4.57 14.37
CA ILE A 84 -10.01 3.39 14.35
C ILE A 84 -10.50 2.25 13.43
N THR A 85 -11.77 2.24 13.06
CA THR A 85 -12.35 1.27 12.10
C THR A 85 -11.88 1.51 10.66
N GLU A 86 -11.29 2.67 10.38
CA GLU A 86 -10.73 3.01 9.07
C GLU A 86 -9.26 2.59 8.94
N ALA A 87 -8.60 2.20 10.03
CA ALA A 87 -7.21 1.76 10.03
C ALA A 87 -6.99 0.60 9.05
N GLU A 88 -5.92 0.66 8.29
CA GLU A 88 -5.43 -0.43 7.44
C GLU A 88 -4.53 -1.36 8.27
N ASN A 89 -5.15 -2.32 8.92
CA ASN A 89 -4.50 -3.19 9.88
C ASN A 89 -3.59 -4.23 9.24
N VAL A 90 -2.58 -4.68 9.99
CA VAL A 90 -1.66 -5.73 9.58
C VAL A 90 -1.55 -6.80 10.66
N ILE A 91 -1.62 -8.07 10.24
CA ILE A 91 -1.25 -9.25 11.02
C ILE A 91 -0.05 -9.88 10.33
N PHE A 92 1.00 -10.18 11.08
CA PHE A 92 2.22 -10.76 10.57
C PHE A 92 2.74 -11.87 11.51
N ASN A 93 3.52 -12.79 10.96
CA ASN A 93 4.09 -13.91 11.72
C ASN A 93 5.39 -13.51 12.44
N SER A 94 5.99 -14.47 13.16
CA SER A 94 7.26 -14.27 13.90
C SER A 94 8.46 -13.89 13.03
N ASN A 95 8.38 -14.07 11.71
CA ASN A 95 9.40 -13.66 10.74
C ASN A 95 9.09 -12.28 10.14
N ASN A 96 8.13 -11.54 10.68
CA ASN A 96 7.61 -10.29 10.15
C ASN A 96 7.04 -10.42 8.71
N GLU A 97 6.59 -11.62 8.30
CA GLU A 97 5.91 -11.81 7.04
C GLU A 97 4.42 -11.53 7.21
N VAL A 98 3.84 -10.74 6.31
CA VAL A 98 2.42 -10.39 6.33
C VAL A 98 1.57 -11.63 6.12
N GLU A 99 0.60 -11.85 7.00
CA GLU A 99 -0.46 -12.86 6.86
C GLU A 99 -1.76 -12.21 6.40
N LYS A 100 -2.09 -11.05 6.98
CA LYS A 100 -3.28 -10.27 6.58
C LYS A 100 -2.99 -8.78 6.59
N ILE A 101 -3.55 -8.07 5.62
CA ILE A 101 -3.44 -6.61 5.51
C ILE A 101 -4.75 -6.00 5.01
N GLY A 102 -5.10 -4.84 5.55
CA GLY A 102 -6.26 -4.04 5.15
C GLY A 102 -7.26 -3.83 6.28
N LYS A 103 -8.52 -3.54 5.96
CA LYS A 103 -9.57 -3.37 6.98
C LYS A 103 -9.99 -4.73 7.53
N ILE A 104 -9.30 -5.18 8.58
CA ILE A 104 -9.56 -6.46 9.23
C ILE A 104 -10.74 -6.29 10.20
N ASN A 105 -11.83 -7.06 10.02
CA ASN A 105 -12.95 -7.05 10.94
C ASN A 105 -12.51 -7.54 12.32
N LYS A 106 -12.79 -6.74 13.36
CA LYS A 106 -12.30 -6.85 14.74
C LYS A 106 -12.82 -8.03 15.56
N GLY A 107 -13.42 -9.03 14.95
CA GLY A 107 -14.15 -10.07 15.69
C GLY A 107 -13.30 -11.15 16.32
N ASN A 108 -12.04 -11.17 16.54
CA ASN A 108 -11.21 -12.13 17.33
C ASN A 108 -9.74 -12.24 16.89
N GLN A 109 -9.21 -11.32 16.09
CA GLN A 109 -7.80 -11.40 15.70
C GLN A 109 -7.02 -10.27 16.34
N ASP A 110 -5.91 -10.60 16.99
CA ASP A 110 -4.95 -9.61 17.46
C ASP A 110 -4.32 -8.94 16.23
N VAL A 111 -4.66 -7.67 16.05
CA VAL A 111 -4.03 -6.82 15.03
C VAL A 111 -2.69 -6.34 15.57
N HIS A 112 -1.62 -6.63 14.86
CA HIS A 112 -0.26 -6.32 15.29
C HIS A 112 0.13 -4.86 15.01
N GLY A 113 -0.34 -4.28 13.90
CA GLY A 113 0.02 -2.91 13.54
C GLY A 113 -0.91 -2.29 12.49
N GLU A 114 -0.59 -1.06 12.10
CA GLU A 114 -1.23 -0.33 11.02
C GLU A 114 -0.27 -0.11 9.86
N PHE A 115 -0.72 -0.38 8.64
CA PHE A 115 0.00 0.00 7.42
C PHE A 115 -0.07 1.51 7.23
N ILE A 116 1.07 2.18 7.21
CA ILE A 116 1.13 3.65 7.14
C ILE A 116 1.03 4.22 5.71
N GLY A 117 0.83 3.39 4.70
CA GLY A 117 0.78 3.87 3.31
C GLY A 117 2.15 3.94 2.63
N MET A 118 3.17 3.23 3.13
CA MET A 118 4.51 3.19 2.53
C MET A 118 4.92 1.76 2.21
N ILE A 119 5.37 1.52 0.97
CA ILE A 119 5.94 0.24 0.54
C ILE A 119 7.30 0.43 -0.10
N LYS A 120 8.16 -0.58 0.01
CA LYS A 120 9.42 -0.70 -0.74
C LYS A 120 9.34 -1.90 -1.66
N LEU A 121 9.83 -1.73 -2.88
CA LEU A 121 10.02 -2.81 -3.85
C LEU A 121 11.49 -2.89 -4.22
N SER A 122 12.07 -4.10 -4.23
CA SER A 122 13.36 -4.37 -4.88
C SER A 122 13.19 -4.36 -6.41
N ASP A 123 14.26 -4.53 -7.17
CA ASP A 123 14.15 -4.72 -8.62
C ASP A 123 13.26 -5.92 -8.98
N ARG A 124 13.45 -7.04 -8.26
CA ARG A 124 12.59 -8.23 -8.42
C ARG A 124 11.18 -7.96 -7.93
N GLY A 125 11.02 -7.27 -6.79
CA GLY A 125 9.72 -6.87 -6.26
C GLY A 125 8.94 -5.98 -7.23
N SER A 126 9.60 -5.05 -7.90
CA SER A 126 8.99 -4.20 -8.94
C SER A 126 8.46 -5.01 -10.13
N LYS A 127 9.17 -6.06 -10.54
CA LYS A 127 8.70 -6.99 -11.60
C LYS A 127 7.49 -7.77 -11.13
N ILE A 128 7.57 -8.42 -9.95
CA ILE A 128 6.47 -9.16 -9.34
C ILE A 128 5.22 -8.28 -9.22
N PHE A 129 5.38 -7.05 -8.75
CA PHE A 129 4.29 -6.09 -8.56
C PHE A 129 3.59 -5.77 -9.88
N LYS A 130 4.34 -5.47 -10.94
CA LYS A 130 3.76 -5.18 -12.27
C LYS A 130 3.09 -6.40 -12.91
N GLU A 131 3.76 -7.55 -12.91
CA GLU A 131 3.24 -8.78 -13.51
C GLU A 131 1.91 -9.17 -12.88
N ASN A 132 1.84 -9.14 -11.55
CA ASN A 132 0.60 -9.48 -10.85
C ASN A 132 -0.50 -8.43 -11.08
N PHE A 133 -0.18 -7.14 -11.11
CA PHE A 133 -1.18 -6.13 -11.47
C PHE A 133 -1.80 -6.41 -12.84
N HIS A 134 -0.98 -6.68 -13.85
CA HIS A 134 -1.49 -6.95 -15.20
C HIS A 134 -2.27 -8.27 -15.28
N ARG A 135 -1.82 -9.30 -14.57
CA ARG A 135 -2.55 -10.57 -14.43
C ARG A 135 -3.94 -10.33 -13.84
N LEU A 136 -4.00 -9.65 -12.71
CA LEU A 136 -5.25 -9.39 -12.00
C LEU A 136 -6.17 -8.43 -12.76
N LYS A 137 -5.63 -7.42 -13.41
CA LYS A 137 -6.37 -6.51 -14.28
C LYS A 137 -7.09 -7.26 -15.41
N LYS A 138 -6.45 -8.26 -16.02
CA LYS A 138 -7.10 -9.09 -17.06
C LYS A 138 -8.27 -9.91 -16.52
N ILE A 139 -8.17 -10.41 -15.29
CA ILE A 139 -9.15 -11.30 -14.66
C ILE A 139 -10.32 -10.51 -14.07
N TYR A 140 -10.03 -9.41 -13.36
CA TYR A 140 -10.97 -8.72 -12.47
C TYR A 140 -11.41 -7.34 -12.96
N TRP A 141 -11.01 -6.89 -14.14
CA TRP A 141 -11.50 -5.60 -14.65
C TRP A 141 -13.04 -5.56 -14.69
N ASN A 142 -13.64 -4.53 -14.08
CA ASN A 142 -15.08 -4.38 -13.84
C ASN A 142 -15.73 -5.47 -12.96
N LYS A 143 -14.94 -6.28 -12.25
CA LYS A 143 -15.44 -7.31 -11.35
C LYS A 143 -15.01 -7.02 -9.89
N PRO A 144 -15.73 -7.58 -8.90
CA PRO A 144 -15.28 -7.52 -7.50
C PRO A 144 -13.87 -8.08 -7.35
N PHE A 145 -13.07 -7.40 -6.52
CA PHE A 145 -11.70 -7.82 -6.22
C PHE A 145 -11.38 -7.54 -4.76
N GLN A 146 -11.05 -8.58 -4.00
CA GLN A 146 -10.86 -8.49 -2.57
C GLN A 146 -12.06 -7.77 -1.92
N ARG A 147 -11.85 -6.67 -1.19
CA ARG A 147 -12.93 -5.86 -0.58
C ARG A 147 -13.51 -4.81 -1.52
N ALA A 148 -12.86 -4.55 -2.64
CA ALA A 148 -13.29 -3.53 -3.57
C ALA A 148 -14.46 -4.01 -4.46
N LYS A 149 -15.42 -3.12 -4.72
CA LYS A 149 -16.55 -3.41 -5.61
C LYS A 149 -16.11 -3.76 -7.02
N THR A 150 -15.01 -3.19 -7.47
CA THR A 150 -14.38 -3.50 -8.75
C THR A 150 -12.87 -3.34 -8.63
N PHE A 151 -12.09 -4.01 -9.48
CA PHE A 151 -10.64 -3.90 -9.51
C PHE A 151 -10.16 -2.45 -9.66
N GLN A 152 -10.88 -1.61 -10.41
CA GLN A 152 -10.54 -0.20 -10.56
C GLN A 152 -10.59 0.55 -9.23
N LYS A 153 -11.46 0.13 -8.32
CA LYS A 153 -11.63 0.74 -7.00
C LYS A 153 -10.79 0.07 -5.91
N ALA A 154 -9.89 -0.84 -6.28
CA ALA A 154 -9.03 -1.53 -5.33
C ALA A 154 -8.07 -0.58 -4.60
N TYR A 155 -7.92 -0.81 -3.30
CA TYR A 155 -6.89 -0.20 -2.47
C TYR A 155 -5.54 -0.91 -2.70
N LEU A 156 -4.46 -0.26 -2.30
CA LEU A 156 -3.14 -0.89 -2.34
C LEU A 156 -3.09 -2.12 -1.44
N THR A 157 -3.72 -2.06 -0.27
CA THR A 157 -3.82 -3.17 0.68
C THR A 157 -4.63 -4.35 0.14
N ASP A 158 -5.64 -4.14 -0.71
CA ASP A 158 -6.34 -5.24 -1.40
C ASP A 158 -5.38 -5.99 -2.33
N PHE A 159 -4.52 -5.27 -3.03
CA PHE A 159 -3.54 -5.88 -3.92
C PHE A 159 -2.44 -6.61 -3.16
N ILE A 160 -1.91 -6.02 -2.08
CA ILE A 160 -0.91 -6.67 -1.22
C ILE A 160 -1.49 -7.95 -0.61
N GLN A 161 -2.76 -7.93 -0.15
CA GLN A 161 -3.42 -9.15 0.37
C GLN A 161 -3.49 -10.24 -0.69
N GLU A 162 -3.85 -9.91 -1.92
CA GLU A 162 -3.86 -10.88 -3.02
C GLU A 162 -2.47 -11.48 -3.28
N LEU A 163 -1.39 -10.67 -3.20
CA LEU A 163 -0.03 -11.19 -3.33
C LEU A 163 0.28 -12.22 -2.23
N VAL A 164 -0.11 -11.93 -1.00
CA VAL A 164 0.03 -12.84 0.14
C VAL A 164 -0.78 -14.12 -0.08
N ASP A 165 -2.04 -14.00 -0.50
CA ASP A 165 -2.95 -15.12 -0.75
C ASP A 165 -2.42 -16.10 -1.82
N VAL A 166 -1.67 -15.59 -2.81
CA VAL A 166 -1.02 -16.44 -3.83
C VAL A 166 0.40 -16.88 -3.45
N GLY A 167 0.81 -16.68 -2.20
CA GLY A 167 2.08 -17.17 -1.65
C GLY A 167 3.29 -16.29 -1.91
N ILE A 168 3.10 -15.05 -2.36
CA ILE A 168 4.20 -14.07 -2.48
C ILE A 168 4.49 -13.50 -1.10
N LYS A 169 5.76 -13.61 -0.67
CA LYS A 169 6.19 -13.07 0.62
C LYS A 169 6.23 -11.55 0.61
N VAL A 170 5.56 -10.95 1.57
CA VAL A 170 5.58 -9.51 1.86
C VAL A 170 6.05 -9.34 3.29
N HIS A 171 7.08 -8.50 3.52
CA HIS A 171 7.67 -8.29 4.85
C HIS A 171 7.22 -6.97 5.46
N CYS A 172 7.10 -6.96 6.80
CA CYS A 172 6.86 -5.75 7.57
C CYS A 172 8.19 -5.09 7.92
N VAL A 173 8.30 -3.81 7.63
CA VAL A 173 9.28 -2.90 8.25
C VAL A 173 8.58 -2.29 9.45
N ILE A 174 8.97 -2.72 10.64
CA ILE A 174 8.33 -2.30 11.89
C ILE A 174 8.88 -0.92 12.32
N ILE A 175 7.97 -0.02 12.68
CA ILE A 175 8.30 1.30 13.22
C ILE A 175 7.53 1.56 14.50
#